data_9d3331a7ebc50621cc84e71392f55141
#
_entry.id   9d3331a7ebc50621cc84e71392f55141
#
_cell.length_a   1.000
_cell.length_b   1.000
_cell.length_c   1.000
_cell.angle_alpha   90.00
_cell.angle_beta   90.00
_cell.angle_gamma   90.00
#
_symmetry.space_group_name_H-M   'P 1'
#
loop_
_entity.id
_entity.type
_entity.pdbx_description
1 polymer ?
#
loop_
_entity_poly.entity_id
_entity_poly.type
_entity_poly.pdbx_seq_one_letter_code
_entity_poly.pdbx_strand_id
1 'polypeptide(L)'
;MIRHIGQNFFRDNIFWRVYIINTISTIGVTSFFIISGFLLYKKTVTKERLRKQVFRILKLYGCWTIVYFPLIIYEYLKHRVDISHIVVDFAQKAIFDGTYYHLWYLPSLIVAMCIVYVMKNRRLVLMLVTSGLMIIGILTNAYGLRFPQMYYTIFLTTRNGLFMGSFLVAIGKCFADYGDNLRKFKHFKLVLLVAIISLYSEGVLVSKYDSQIIIDMTFSTVMVAVILVGFMISRVQMKVSKTVRNASTLIYFMHPWIIFLVALLEHFGIVLNASIKAGITIFVSILVTFTVLKMSNKFKINYICLFDYLFISS
;
A
#
# COMPACT_ATOMS: atom_id res chain seq x y z
N MET A 1 10.16 -1.27 -0.38
CA MET A 1 11.49 -1.90 -0.20
C MET A 1 11.94 -2.60 -1.47
N ILE A 2 11.30 -3.69 -1.87
CA ILE A 2 11.65 -4.46 -3.07
C ILE A 2 11.71 -3.58 -4.34
N ARG A 3 10.80 -2.60 -4.49
CA ARG A 3 10.72 -1.69 -5.63
C ARG A 3 11.98 -0.82 -5.84
N HIS A 4 12.56 -0.26 -4.77
CA HIS A 4 13.76 0.58 -4.86
C HIS A 4 15.06 -0.22 -5.03
N ILE A 5 15.09 -1.43 -4.50
CA ILE A 5 16.22 -2.34 -4.62
C ILE A 5 16.31 -2.92 -6.03
N GLY A 6 15.17 -3.28 -6.62
CA GLY A 6 15.13 -3.90 -7.93
C GLY A 6 15.52 -2.99 -9.09
N GLN A 7 15.39 -1.68 -8.94
CA GLN A 7 15.80 -0.76 -9.99
C GLN A 7 17.29 -0.87 -10.35
N ASN A 8 18.13 -1.31 -9.42
CA ASN A 8 19.57 -1.48 -9.64
C ASN A 8 19.99 -2.95 -9.87
N PHE A 9 19.12 -3.92 -9.51
CA PHE A 9 19.49 -5.34 -9.54
C PHE A 9 19.41 -5.99 -10.93
N PHE A 10 18.46 -5.54 -11.76
CA PHE A 10 18.20 -6.10 -13.10
C PHE A 10 18.40 -5.05 -14.18
N ARG A 11 19.54 -4.35 -14.15
CA ARG A 11 19.84 -3.25 -15.08
C ARG A 11 19.71 -3.63 -16.54
N ASP A 12 19.95 -4.90 -16.87
CA ASP A 12 19.99 -5.41 -18.23
C ASP A 12 18.69 -6.10 -18.68
N ASN A 13 17.69 -6.27 -17.78
CA ASN A 13 16.42 -6.92 -18.13
C ASN A 13 15.22 -6.17 -17.54
N ILE A 14 14.69 -5.23 -18.32
CA ILE A 14 13.57 -4.35 -17.95
C ILE A 14 12.36 -5.14 -17.48
N PHE A 15 12.09 -6.31 -18.08
CA PHE A 15 10.97 -7.17 -17.75
C PHE A 15 11.03 -7.66 -16.29
N TRP A 16 12.16 -8.21 -15.86
CA TRP A 16 12.31 -8.70 -14.49
C TRP A 16 12.31 -7.58 -13.45
N ARG A 17 12.94 -6.46 -13.79
CA ARG A 17 13.05 -5.29 -12.92
C ARG A 17 11.70 -4.65 -12.62
N VAL A 18 10.92 -4.37 -13.65
CA VAL A 18 9.64 -3.66 -13.52
C VAL A 18 8.58 -4.62 -13.01
N TYR A 19 8.57 -5.83 -13.52
CA TYR A 19 7.46 -6.75 -13.36
C TYR A 19 7.44 -7.47 -12.01
N ILE A 20 8.48 -8.24 -11.68
CA ILE A 20 8.44 -9.05 -10.46
C ILE A 20 8.39 -8.18 -9.21
N ILE A 21 9.23 -7.15 -9.17
CA ILE A 21 9.42 -6.37 -7.95
C ILE A 21 8.25 -5.42 -7.70
N ASN A 22 7.81 -4.72 -8.73
CA ASN A 22 6.64 -3.85 -8.59
C ASN A 22 5.38 -4.65 -8.32
N THR A 23 5.20 -5.77 -9.02
CA THR A 23 4.03 -6.64 -8.87
C THR A 23 3.89 -7.23 -7.46
N ILE A 24 4.96 -7.81 -6.90
CA ILE A 24 4.90 -8.40 -5.56
C ILE A 24 4.60 -7.32 -4.51
N SER A 25 5.24 -6.16 -4.60
CA SER A 25 4.99 -5.06 -3.66
C SER A 25 3.57 -4.50 -3.80
N THR A 26 3.05 -4.41 -5.02
CA THR A 26 1.70 -3.91 -5.30
C THR A 26 0.63 -4.89 -4.82
N ILE A 27 0.80 -6.21 -5.00
CA ILE A 27 -0.12 -7.24 -4.44
C ILE A 27 -0.24 -7.07 -2.92
N GLY A 28 0.88 -6.79 -2.23
CA GLY A 28 0.87 -6.55 -0.78
C GLY A 28 -0.03 -5.37 -0.39
N VAL A 29 0.18 -4.20 -1.00
CA VAL A 29 -0.60 -2.99 -0.70
C VAL A 29 -2.08 -3.18 -1.07
N THR A 30 -2.36 -3.76 -2.24
CA THR A 30 -3.72 -4.08 -2.70
C THR A 30 -4.43 -5.00 -1.70
N SER A 31 -3.74 -6.03 -1.21
CA SER A 31 -4.25 -6.95 -0.19
C SER A 31 -4.57 -6.23 1.12
N PHE A 32 -3.76 -5.25 1.53
CA PHE A 32 -4.03 -4.47 2.75
C PHE A 32 -5.31 -3.64 2.65
N PHE A 33 -5.61 -3.04 1.51
CA PHE A 33 -6.90 -2.35 1.31
C PHE A 33 -8.08 -3.31 1.46
N ILE A 34 -8.02 -4.48 0.80
CA ILE A 34 -9.08 -5.49 0.83
C ILE A 34 -9.28 -6.01 2.26
N ILE A 35 -8.20 -6.37 2.96
CA ILE A 35 -8.24 -6.85 4.34
C ILE A 35 -8.80 -5.77 5.27
N SER A 36 -8.41 -4.51 5.09
CA SER A 36 -8.93 -3.39 5.89
C SER A 36 -10.44 -3.21 5.70
N GLY A 37 -10.93 -3.32 4.46
CA GLY A 37 -12.35 -3.33 4.16
C GLY A 37 -13.07 -4.50 4.80
N PHE A 38 -12.55 -5.72 4.65
CA PHE A 38 -13.10 -6.92 5.27
C PHE A 38 -13.23 -6.79 6.80
N LEU A 39 -12.16 -6.37 7.48
CA LEU A 39 -12.15 -6.23 8.93
C LEU A 39 -13.09 -5.12 9.42
N LEU A 40 -13.20 -4.03 8.68
CA LEU A 40 -14.13 -2.95 9.01
C LEU A 40 -15.58 -3.45 8.93
N TYR A 41 -15.95 -4.17 7.88
CA TYR A 41 -17.32 -4.59 7.59
C TYR A 41 -17.71 -5.97 8.15
N LYS A 42 -16.76 -6.72 8.72
CA LYS A 42 -17.05 -7.99 9.42
C LYS A 42 -18.04 -7.82 10.59
N LYS A 43 -18.14 -6.62 11.14
CA LYS A 43 -19.14 -6.22 12.14
C LYS A 43 -19.94 -5.06 11.58
N THR A 44 -21.15 -4.82 12.07
CA THR A 44 -21.95 -3.66 11.69
C THR A 44 -21.19 -2.35 11.81
N VAL A 45 -21.10 -1.60 10.72
CA VAL A 45 -20.37 -0.33 10.68
C VAL A 45 -21.31 0.82 10.99
N THR A 46 -21.15 1.39 12.20
CA THR A 46 -21.78 2.64 12.61
C THR A 46 -20.88 3.84 12.27
N LYS A 47 -21.45 5.06 12.34
CA LYS A 47 -20.70 6.31 12.15
C LYS A 47 -19.58 6.45 13.19
N GLU A 48 -19.86 6.07 14.45
CA GLU A 48 -18.88 6.12 15.56
C GLU A 48 -17.72 5.14 15.30
N ARG A 49 -18.02 3.93 14.83
CA ARG A 49 -16.99 2.94 14.51
C ARG A 49 -16.09 3.40 13.37
N LEU A 50 -16.67 3.96 12.30
CA LEU A 50 -15.90 4.54 11.20
C LEU A 50 -15.03 5.70 11.72
N ARG A 51 -15.61 6.65 12.48
CA ARG A 51 -14.89 7.78 13.05
C ARG A 51 -13.71 7.33 13.92
N LYS A 52 -13.92 6.33 14.79
CA LYS A 52 -12.83 5.76 15.62
C LYS A 52 -11.72 5.17 14.74
N GLN A 53 -12.06 4.47 13.68
CA GLN A 53 -11.07 3.88 12.78
C GLN A 53 -10.29 4.97 12.00
N VAL A 54 -10.99 5.93 11.43
CA VAL A 54 -10.37 7.08 10.72
C VAL A 54 -9.42 7.83 11.66
N PHE A 55 -9.86 8.11 12.90
CA PHE A 55 -9.02 8.82 13.86
C PHE A 55 -7.77 8.03 14.27
N ARG A 56 -7.86 6.71 14.35
CA ARG A 56 -6.70 5.84 14.55
C ARG A 56 -5.71 5.94 13.39
N ILE A 57 -6.19 5.85 12.15
CA ILE A 57 -5.34 5.95 10.97
C ILE A 57 -4.70 7.33 10.89
N LEU A 58 -5.45 8.41 11.18
CA LEU A 58 -4.92 9.78 11.22
C LEU A 58 -3.82 9.94 12.27
N LYS A 59 -4.00 9.38 13.47
CA LYS A 59 -2.95 9.39 14.51
C LYS A 59 -1.69 8.67 14.03
N LEU A 60 -1.85 7.47 13.46
CA LEU A 60 -0.74 6.71 12.91
C LEU A 60 -0.01 7.50 11.82
N TYR A 61 -0.78 8.11 10.91
CA TYR A 61 -0.26 8.93 9.83
C TYR A 61 0.51 10.14 10.36
N GLY A 62 -0.07 10.88 11.32
CA GLY A 62 0.60 12.03 11.95
C GLY A 62 1.90 11.65 12.66
N CYS A 63 1.89 10.56 13.45
CA CYS A 63 3.10 10.07 14.11
C CYS A 63 4.22 9.73 13.11
N TRP A 64 3.89 9.01 12.04
CA TRP A 64 4.88 8.66 11.03
C TRP A 64 5.31 9.84 10.16
N THR A 65 4.43 10.81 9.92
CA THR A 65 4.82 12.08 9.29
C THR A 65 5.87 12.80 10.12
N ILE A 66 5.72 12.85 11.45
CA ILE A 66 6.71 13.46 12.35
C ILE A 66 8.03 12.68 12.30
N VAL A 67 7.99 11.36 12.31
CA VAL A 67 9.19 10.51 12.20
C VAL A 67 9.91 10.72 10.87
N TYR A 68 9.16 10.95 9.78
CA TYR A 68 9.72 11.20 8.45
C TYR A 68 10.06 12.66 8.17
N PHE A 69 9.71 13.57 9.06
CA PHE A 69 9.92 15.01 8.85
C PHE A 69 11.35 15.39 8.47
N PRO A 70 12.41 14.82 9.10
CA PRO A 70 13.79 15.10 8.68
C PRO A 70 14.07 14.69 7.22
N LEU A 71 13.55 13.55 6.76
CA LEU A 71 13.72 13.10 5.38
C LEU A 71 12.92 13.94 4.39
N ILE A 72 11.74 14.40 4.78
CA ILE A 72 10.90 15.30 3.98
C ILE A 72 11.64 16.62 3.76
N ILE A 73 12.20 17.20 4.82
CA ILE A 73 13.02 18.43 4.72
C ILE A 73 14.23 18.18 3.81
N TYR A 74 14.94 17.08 4.01
CA TYR A 74 16.08 16.72 3.18
C TYR A 74 15.74 16.68 1.69
N GLU A 75 14.59 16.08 1.31
CA GLU A 75 14.14 16.04 -0.09
C GLU A 75 13.83 17.44 -0.64
N TYR A 76 13.17 18.33 0.12
CA TYR A 76 12.92 19.70 -0.29
C TYR A 76 14.22 20.50 -0.49
N LEU A 77 15.16 20.37 0.41
CA LEU A 77 16.47 21.02 0.30
C LEU A 77 17.27 20.51 -0.90
N LYS A 78 17.27 19.19 -1.12
CA LYS A 78 17.95 18.55 -2.24
C LYS A 78 17.40 19.01 -3.60
N HIS A 79 16.10 19.16 -3.72
CA HIS A 79 15.43 19.61 -4.95
C HIS A 79 15.33 21.14 -5.08
N ARG A 80 15.87 21.90 -4.11
CA ARG A 80 15.86 23.37 -4.08
C ARG A 80 14.47 23.96 -4.33
N VAL A 81 13.44 23.34 -3.73
CA VAL A 81 12.06 23.82 -3.85
C VAL A 81 11.94 25.17 -3.15
N ASP A 82 11.32 26.13 -3.82
CA ASP A 82 11.10 27.47 -3.24
C ASP A 82 10.18 27.38 -2.02
N ILE A 83 10.51 28.12 -0.97
CA ILE A 83 9.80 28.08 0.33
C ILE A 83 8.32 28.41 0.16
N SER A 84 7.98 29.32 -0.77
CA SER A 84 6.59 29.68 -1.07
C SER A 84 5.75 28.49 -1.57
N HIS A 85 6.37 27.51 -2.23
CA HIS A 85 5.71 26.32 -2.76
C HIS A 85 5.72 25.13 -1.79
N ILE A 86 6.62 25.10 -0.81
CA ILE A 86 6.75 23.96 0.13
C ILE A 86 5.45 23.71 0.89
N VAL A 87 4.80 24.78 1.39
CA VAL A 87 3.58 24.63 2.22
C VAL A 87 2.43 24.06 1.40
N VAL A 88 2.24 24.53 0.18
CA VAL A 88 1.18 24.05 -0.71
C VAL A 88 1.44 22.62 -1.14
N ASP A 89 2.66 22.31 -1.60
CA ASP A 89 3.08 20.96 -2.02
C ASP A 89 2.97 19.96 -0.86
N PHE A 90 3.42 20.34 0.34
CA PHE A 90 3.30 19.49 1.52
C PHE A 90 1.82 19.22 1.88
N ALA A 91 0.96 20.25 1.83
CA ALA A 91 -0.46 20.10 2.13
C ALA A 91 -1.15 19.19 1.09
N GLN A 92 -0.86 19.37 -0.20
CA GLN A 92 -1.38 18.51 -1.27
C GLN A 92 -0.92 17.07 -1.11
N LYS A 93 0.37 16.85 -0.88
CA LYS A 93 0.92 15.51 -0.62
C LYS A 93 0.29 14.89 0.62
N ALA A 94 0.15 15.65 1.72
CA ALA A 94 -0.44 15.14 2.95
C ALA A 94 -1.87 14.62 2.77
N ILE A 95 -2.64 15.23 1.88
CA ILE A 95 -4.05 14.86 1.65
C ILE A 95 -4.17 13.74 0.60
N PHE A 96 -3.41 13.80 -0.50
CA PHE A 96 -3.65 12.98 -1.69
C PHE A 96 -2.63 11.88 -1.93
N ASP A 97 -1.33 12.12 -1.68
CA ASP A 97 -0.25 11.19 -2.04
C ASP A 97 0.59 10.71 -0.83
N GLY A 98 0.29 11.22 0.37
CA GLY A 98 1.07 10.94 1.57
C GLY A 98 2.28 11.86 1.72
N THR A 99 2.60 12.27 2.95
CA THR A 99 3.72 13.17 3.26
C THR A 99 5.09 12.60 2.90
N TYR A 100 5.19 11.28 2.77
CA TYR A 100 6.36 10.57 2.26
C TYR A 100 5.90 9.42 1.36
N TYR A 101 6.67 9.03 0.35
CA TYR A 101 6.27 8.19 -0.78
C TYR A 101 5.55 6.87 -0.42
N HIS A 102 5.79 6.28 0.73
CA HIS A 102 5.13 5.04 1.16
C HIS A 102 3.92 5.29 2.07
N LEU A 103 3.76 6.51 2.60
CA LEU A 103 2.64 6.85 3.49
C LEU A 103 1.31 7.09 2.74
N TRP A 104 1.34 7.15 1.39
CA TRP A 104 0.16 7.39 0.56
C TRP A 104 -1.02 6.45 0.86
N TYR A 105 -0.72 5.23 1.31
CA TYR A 105 -1.72 4.23 1.66
C TYR A 105 -2.66 4.70 2.77
N LEU A 106 -2.19 5.45 3.76
CA LEU A 106 -2.97 5.86 4.93
C LEU A 106 -4.07 6.89 4.57
N PRO A 107 -3.78 8.05 3.95
CA PRO A 107 -4.83 8.97 3.51
C PRO A 107 -5.74 8.31 2.47
N SER A 108 -5.21 7.50 1.56
CA SER A 108 -6.00 6.76 0.58
C SER A 108 -6.98 5.79 1.24
N LEU A 109 -6.59 5.09 2.29
CA LEU A 109 -7.46 4.19 3.03
C LEU A 109 -8.60 4.94 3.74
N ILE A 110 -8.33 6.12 4.30
CA ILE A 110 -9.36 6.97 4.92
C ILE A 110 -10.42 7.36 3.90
N VAL A 111 -9.99 7.90 2.76
CA VAL A 111 -10.90 8.31 1.66
C VAL A 111 -11.73 7.11 1.18
N ALA A 112 -11.09 5.97 0.93
CA ALA A 112 -11.75 4.75 0.51
C ALA A 112 -12.81 4.26 1.51
N MET A 113 -12.50 4.24 2.81
CA MET A 113 -13.44 3.85 3.86
C MET A 113 -14.65 4.78 3.94
N CYS A 114 -14.43 6.09 3.77
CA CYS A 114 -15.52 7.08 3.76
C CYS A 114 -16.45 6.89 2.54
N ILE A 115 -15.89 6.71 1.34
CA ILE A 115 -16.68 6.46 0.11
C ILE A 115 -17.53 5.20 0.26
N VAL A 116 -16.92 4.09 0.66
CA VAL A 116 -17.62 2.82 0.82
C VAL A 116 -18.69 2.90 1.92
N TYR A 117 -18.44 3.67 2.98
CA TYR A 117 -19.41 3.89 4.05
C TYR A 117 -20.65 4.65 3.56
N VAL A 118 -20.47 5.74 2.80
CA VAL A 118 -21.58 6.52 2.25
C VAL A 118 -22.43 5.69 1.31
N MET A 119 -21.81 4.81 0.51
CA MET A 119 -22.49 3.99 -0.49
C MET A 119 -22.85 2.58 0.01
N LYS A 120 -22.62 2.24 1.28
CA LYS A 120 -22.72 0.87 1.81
C LYS A 120 -24.08 0.18 1.59
N ASN A 121 -25.17 0.95 1.52
CA ASN A 121 -26.53 0.45 1.36
C ASN A 121 -26.94 0.30 -0.13
N ARG A 122 -26.15 0.85 -1.07
CA ARG A 122 -26.41 0.81 -2.52
C ARG A 122 -25.34 -0.03 -3.22
N ARG A 123 -25.37 -1.33 -2.95
CA ARG A 123 -24.30 -2.24 -3.35
C ARG A 123 -23.97 -2.23 -4.84
N LEU A 124 -25.00 -2.30 -5.72
CA LEU A 124 -24.76 -2.28 -7.17
C LEU A 124 -24.07 -0.98 -7.59
N VAL A 125 -24.58 0.16 -7.11
CA VAL A 125 -24.00 1.48 -7.41
C VAL A 125 -22.58 1.58 -6.87
N LEU A 126 -22.32 1.10 -5.64
CA LEU A 126 -20.99 1.05 -5.06
C LEU A 126 -20.03 0.28 -5.98
N MET A 127 -20.39 -0.92 -6.40
CA MET A 127 -19.51 -1.74 -7.24
C MET A 127 -19.31 -1.14 -8.64
N LEU A 128 -20.36 -0.62 -9.28
CA LEU A 128 -20.26 0.01 -10.60
C LEU A 128 -19.38 1.26 -10.57
N VAL A 129 -19.61 2.15 -9.59
CA VAL A 129 -18.85 3.39 -9.48
C VAL A 129 -17.39 3.10 -9.14
N THR A 130 -17.14 2.27 -8.12
CA THR A 130 -15.76 2.01 -7.69
C THR A 130 -14.97 1.18 -8.69
N SER A 131 -15.58 0.24 -9.43
CA SER A 131 -14.92 -0.48 -10.52
C SER A 131 -14.60 0.44 -11.70
N GLY A 132 -15.53 1.34 -12.08
CA GLY A 132 -15.26 2.33 -13.11
C GLY A 132 -14.08 3.25 -12.75
N LEU A 133 -14.04 3.76 -11.52
CA LEU A 133 -12.92 4.54 -11.01
C LEU A 133 -11.62 3.74 -11.01
N MET A 134 -11.65 2.45 -10.60
CA MET A 134 -10.49 1.59 -10.61
C MET A 134 -9.95 1.36 -12.04
N ILE A 135 -10.83 1.10 -13.01
CA ILE A 135 -10.45 0.95 -14.42
C ILE A 135 -9.73 2.21 -14.91
N ILE A 136 -10.31 3.39 -14.65
CA ILE A 136 -9.70 4.66 -15.00
C ILE A 136 -8.33 4.80 -14.32
N GLY A 137 -8.24 4.48 -13.02
CA GLY A 137 -7.00 4.53 -12.25
C GLY A 137 -5.89 3.62 -12.82
N ILE A 138 -6.23 2.40 -13.25
CA ILE A 138 -5.28 1.47 -13.87
C ILE A 138 -4.87 1.97 -15.26
N LEU A 139 -5.81 2.41 -16.09
CA LEU A 139 -5.51 2.90 -17.43
C LEU A 139 -4.57 4.11 -17.42
N THR A 140 -4.72 5.01 -16.45
CA THR A 140 -3.83 6.16 -16.32
C THR A 140 -2.45 5.78 -15.75
N ASN A 141 -2.38 4.81 -14.87
CA ASN A 141 -1.15 4.45 -14.16
C ASN A 141 -0.28 3.44 -14.93
N ALA A 142 -0.92 2.42 -15.51
CA ALA A 142 -0.21 1.33 -16.17
C ALA A 142 -0.20 1.43 -17.69
N TYR A 143 -1.18 2.11 -18.30
CA TYR A 143 -1.35 2.14 -19.76
C TYR A 143 -1.21 3.54 -20.35
N GLY A 144 -0.76 4.52 -19.56
CA GLY A 144 -0.39 5.84 -20.07
C GLY A 144 -1.55 6.73 -20.51
N LEU A 145 -2.80 6.38 -20.18
CA LEU A 145 -3.93 7.28 -20.41
C LEU A 145 -3.72 8.56 -19.58
N ARG A 146 -3.82 9.73 -20.19
CA ARG A 146 -3.58 11.00 -19.52
C ARG A 146 -4.90 11.72 -19.23
N PHE A 147 -5.04 12.18 -17.99
CA PHE A 147 -6.05 13.16 -17.62
C PHE A 147 -5.66 14.58 -18.05
N PRO A 148 -6.64 15.51 -18.13
CA PRO A 148 -6.34 16.92 -18.27
C PRO A 148 -5.35 17.39 -17.20
N GLN A 149 -4.45 18.31 -17.55
CA GLN A 149 -3.39 18.80 -16.65
C GLN A 149 -3.96 19.31 -15.31
N MET A 150 -5.14 19.91 -15.32
CA MET A 150 -5.82 20.39 -14.12
C MET A 150 -6.04 19.31 -13.05
N TYR A 151 -6.27 18.05 -13.46
CA TYR A 151 -6.40 16.93 -12.54
C TYR A 151 -5.10 16.73 -11.75
N TYR A 152 -3.97 16.69 -12.44
CA TYR A 152 -2.66 16.45 -11.80
C TYR A 152 -2.21 17.62 -10.92
N THR A 153 -2.67 18.83 -11.21
CA THR A 153 -2.42 20.00 -10.36
C THR A 153 -3.10 19.87 -8.99
N ILE A 154 -4.26 19.20 -8.92
CA ILE A 154 -5.02 19.05 -7.67
C ILE A 154 -4.70 17.75 -6.95
N PHE A 155 -4.76 16.63 -7.66
CA PHE A 155 -4.73 15.28 -7.08
C PHE A 155 -3.37 14.59 -7.17
N LEU A 156 -2.40 15.17 -7.87
CA LEU A 156 -1.03 14.69 -8.10
C LEU A 156 -0.96 13.33 -8.83
N THR A 157 -1.80 12.36 -8.45
CA THR A 157 -1.77 11.00 -8.99
C THR A 157 -3.14 10.34 -8.92
N THR A 158 -3.39 9.34 -9.77
CA THR A 158 -4.55 8.44 -9.67
C THR A 158 -4.33 7.29 -8.68
N ARG A 159 -3.14 7.17 -8.12
CA ARG A 159 -2.81 6.22 -7.06
C ARG A 159 -3.31 6.73 -5.71
N ASN A 160 -4.61 6.81 -5.54
CA ASN A 160 -5.23 7.35 -4.34
C ASN A 160 -6.48 6.57 -3.90
N GLY A 161 -7.08 7.02 -2.81
CA GLY A 161 -8.26 6.38 -2.22
C GLY A 161 -9.50 6.44 -3.08
N LEU A 162 -9.63 7.45 -3.94
CA LEU A 162 -10.79 7.60 -4.83
C LEU A 162 -10.77 6.54 -5.95
N PHE A 163 -9.67 6.46 -6.70
CA PHE A 163 -9.59 5.59 -7.87
C PHE A 163 -9.28 4.14 -7.51
N MET A 164 -8.29 3.90 -6.67
CA MET A 164 -7.84 2.53 -6.37
C MET A 164 -8.37 2.00 -5.04
N GLY A 165 -8.26 2.79 -3.98
CA GLY A 165 -8.60 2.34 -2.64
C GLY A 165 -10.08 2.00 -2.46
N SER A 166 -10.98 2.79 -3.06
CA SER A 166 -12.42 2.62 -2.91
C SER A 166 -12.93 1.27 -3.41
N PHE A 167 -12.46 0.83 -4.59
CA PHE A 167 -12.80 -0.49 -5.13
C PHE A 167 -12.28 -1.62 -4.24
N LEU A 168 -11.03 -1.54 -3.81
CA LEU A 168 -10.41 -2.58 -3.00
C LEU A 168 -11.08 -2.73 -1.62
N VAL A 169 -11.42 -1.61 -0.98
CA VAL A 169 -12.20 -1.61 0.27
C VAL A 169 -13.61 -2.14 0.03
N ALA A 170 -14.24 -1.83 -1.11
CA ALA A 170 -15.56 -2.37 -1.49
C ALA A 170 -15.50 -3.89 -1.70
N ILE A 171 -14.46 -4.43 -2.33
CA ILE A 171 -14.23 -5.89 -2.42
C ILE A 171 -14.09 -6.49 -1.02
N GLY A 172 -13.34 -5.85 -0.11
CA GLY A 172 -13.23 -6.28 1.28
C GLY A 172 -14.59 -6.33 1.99
N LYS A 173 -15.45 -5.33 1.76
CA LYS A 173 -16.83 -5.35 2.24
C LYS A 173 -17.62 -6.52 1.64
N CYS A 174 -17.50 -6.78 0.33
CA CYS A 174 -18.16 -7.93 -0.30
C CYS A 174 -17.70 -9.25 0.34
N PHE A 175 -16.42 -9.39 0.65
CA PHE A 175 -15.91 -10.57 1.34
C PHE A 175 -16.48 -10.71 2.77
N ALA A 176 -16.75 -9.61 3.46
CA ALA A 176 -17.42 -9.63 4.75
C ALA A 176 -18.90 -10.05 4.64
N ASP A 177 -19.59 -9.56 3.60
CA ASP A 177 -21.00 -9.86 3.36
C ASP A 177 -21.22 -11.32 2.88
N TYR A 178 -20.26 -11.91 2.17
CA TYR A 178 -20.39 -13.25 1.52
C TYR A 178 -19.35 -14.28 2.00
N GLY A 179 -18.82 -14.14 3.19
CA GLY A 179 -17.79 -15.04 3.74
C GLY A 179 -18.15 -16.53 3.65
N ASP A 180 -19.42 -16.89 3.87
CA ASP A 180 -19.88 -18.30 3.79
C ASP A 180 -19.88 -18.83 2.36
N ASN A 181 -20.21 -18.01 1.37
CA ASN A 181 -20.15 -18.39 -0.04
C ASN A 181 -18.69 -18.56 -0.51
N LEU A 182 -17.77 -17.70 -0.01
CA LEU A 182 -16.35 -17.87 -0.26
C LEU A 182 -15.80 -19.20 0.27
N ARG A 183 -16.27 -19.65 1.44
CA ARG A 183 -15.87 -20.95 2.02
C ARG A 183 -16.31 -22.13 1.15
N LYS A 184 -17.43 -22.03 0.45
CA LYS A 184 -17.97 -23.06 -0.45
C LYS A 184 -17.22 -23.10 -1.79
N PHE A 185 -16.51 -22.04 -2.17
CA PHE A 185 -15.82 -21.98 -3.45
C PHE A 185 -14.62 -22.94 -3.50
N LYS A 186 -14.67 -23.90 -4.42
CA LYS A 186 -13.67 -24.99 -4.49
C LYS A 186 -12.52 -24.73 -5.46
N HIS A 187 -12.68 -23.82 -6.41
CA HIS A 187 -11.78 -23.64 -7.56
C HIS A 187 -10.71 -22.57 -7.36
N PHE A 188 -10.38 -22.19 -6.11
CA PHE A 188 -9.36 -21.17 -5.82
C PHE A 188 -8.00 -21.45 -6.50
N LYS A 189 -7.55 -22.70 -6.52
CA LYS A 189 -6.26 -23.05 -7.14
C LYS A 189 -6.26 -22.79 -8.64
N LEU A 190 -7.35 -23.16 -9.33
CA LEU A 190 -7.51 -22.94 -10.77
C LEU A 190 -7.56 -21.46 -11.10
N VAL A 191 -8.38 -20.70 -10.35
CA VAL A 191 -8.53 -19.26 -10.56
C VAL A 191 -7.22 -18.52 -10.25
N LEU A 192 -6.47 -18.97 -9.23
CA LEU A 192 -5.14 -18.43 -8.92
C LEU A 192 -4.14 -18.72 -10.05
N LEU A 193 -4.16 -19.92 -10.63
CA LEU A 193 -3.32 -20.25 -11.78
C LEU A 193 -3.62 -19.34 -12.98
N VAL A 194 -4.91 -19.15 -13.30
CA VAL A 194 -5.33 -18.24 -14.37
C VAL A 194 -4.88 -16.79 -14.08
N ALA A 195 -5.00 -16.35 -12.82
CA ALA A 195 -4.55 -15.03 -12.42
C ALA A 195 -3.04 -14.84 -12.54
N ILE A 196 -2.25 -15.87 -12.24
CA ILE A 196 -0.78 -15.84 -12.42
C ILE A 196 -0.42 -15.79 -13.91
N ILE A 197 -1.12 -16.56 -14.75
CA ILE A 197 -0.92 -16.53 -16.22
C ILE A 197 -1.29 -15.14 -16.75
N SER A 198 -2.41 -14.56 -16.32
CA SER A 198 -2.82 -13.20 -16.69
C SER A 198 -1.78 -12.17 -16.24
N LEU A 199 -1.22 -12.34 -15.05
CA LEU A 199 -0.17 -11.50 -14.51
C LEU A 199 1.06 -11.50 -15.43
N TYR A 200 1.52 -12.67 -15.86
CA TYR A 200 2.64 -12.80 -16.79
C TYR A 200 2.33 -12.16 -18.15
N SER A 201 1.15 -12.47 -18.72
CA SER A 201 0.73 -11.97 -20.04
C SER A 201 0.60 -10.43 -20.05
N GLU A 202 -0.02 -9.85 -19.03
CA GLU A 202 -0.17 -8.41 -18.91
C GLU A 202 1.19 -7.72 -18.75
N GLY A 203 2.12 -8.31 -18.00
CA GLY A 203 3.46 -7.78 -17.87
C GLY A 203 4.24 -7.75 -19.18
N VAL A 204 4.14 -8.79 -20.00
CA VAL A 204 4.73 -8.81 -21.35
C VAL A 204 4.12 -7.71 -22.22
N LEU A 205 2.80 -7.49 -22.14
CA LEU A 205 2.12 -6.44 -22.90
C LEU A 205 2.58 -5.05 -22.45
N VAL A 206 2.54 -4.77 -21.14
CA VAL A 206 2.88 -3.45 -20.60
C VAL A 206 4.36 -3.12 -20.83
N SER A 207 5.26 -4.10 -20.78
CA SER A 207 6.69 -3.88 -21.04
C SER A 207 7.01 -3.40 -22.46
N LYS A 208 6.08 -3.61 -23.41
CA LYS A 208 6.21 -3.15 -24.80
C LYS A 208 5.79 -1.70 -25.01
N TYR A 209 4.97 -1.14 -24.11
CA TYR A 209 4.37 0.17 -24.33
C TYR A 209 5.25 1.35 -23.91
N ASP A 210 5.91 1.31 -22.78
CA ASP A 210 6.88 2.33 -22.38
C ASP A 210 7.74 1.85 -21.20
N SER A 211 9.05 1.91 -21.35
CA SER A 211 10.01 1.52 -20.31
C SER A 211 10.14 2.53 -19.17
N GLN A 212 9.53 3.71 -19.31
CA GLN A 212 9.61 4.80 -18.33
C GLN A 212 8.39 4.90 -17.40
N ILE A 213 7.29 4.23 -17.74
CA ILE A 213 6.08 4.28 -16.91
C ILE A 213 6.32 3.50 -15.61
N ILE A 214 6.12 4.18 -14.50
CA ILE A 214 6.13 3.55 -13.17
C ILE A 214 4.82 2.77 -13.03
N ILE A 215 4.84 1.47 -13.31
CA ILE A 215 3.68 0.59 -13.19
C ILE A 215 3.42 0.34 -11.72
N ASP A 216 2.42 1.01 -11.16
CA ASP A 216 2.04 0.84 -9.76
C ASP A 216 1.01 -0.27 -9.57
N MET A 217 0.04 -0.39 -10.47
CA MET A 217 -1.05 -1.37 -10.36
C MET A 217 -1.58 -1.74 -11.75
N THR A 218 -1.77 -3.03 -12.00
CA THR A 218 -2.33 -3.58 -13.23
C THR A 218 -3.60 -4.37 -12.93
N PHE A 219 -4.38 -4.73 -13.95
CA PHE A 219 -5.60 -5.52 -13.75
C PHE A 219 -5.30 -6.88 -13.12
N SER A 220 -4.25 -7.55 -13.58
CA SER A 220 -3.87 -8.86 -13.05
C SER A 220 -3.31 -8.80 -11.63
N THR A 221 -2.62 -7.72 -11.23
CA THR A 221 -2.19 -7.54 -9.83
C THR A 221 -3.37 -7.43 -8.89
N VAL A 222 -4.41 -6.70 -9.30
CA VAL A 222 -5.67 -6.60 -8.53
C VAL A 222 -6.35 -7.96 -8.46
N MET A 223 -6.46 -8.66 -9.59
CA MET A 223 -7.05 -10.01 -9.66
C MET A 223 -6.35 -10.99 -8.74
N VAL A 224 -5.01 -11.05 -8.77
CA VAL A 224 -4.22 -11.92 -7.88
C VAL A 224 -4.45 -11.57 -6.42
N ALA A 225 -4.44 -10.27 -6.05
CA ALA A 225 -4.66 -9.84 -4.67
C ALA A 225 -6.06 -10.22 -4.17
N VAL A 226 -7.10 -10.03 -4.99
CA VAL A 226 -8.49 -10.39 -4.68
C VAL A 226 -8.60 -11.90 -4.42
N ILE A 227 -8.04 -12.73 -5.30
CA ILE A 227 -8.08 -14.19 -5.17
C ILE A 227 -7.29 -14.65 -3.95
N LEU A 228 -6.10 -14.11 -3.74
CA LEU A 228 -5.24 -14.45 -2.62
C LEU A 228 -5.92 -14.13 -1.28
N VAL A 229 -6.47 -12.93 -1.12
CA VAL A 229 -7.19 -12.53 0.10
C VAL A 229 -8.47 -13.34 0.27
N GLY A 230 -9.24 -13.59 -0.80
CA GLY A 230 -10.42 -14.45 -0.76
C GLY A 230 -10.09 -15.88 -0.31
N PHE A 231 -8.99 -16.45 -0.82
CA PHE A 231 -8.48 -17.74 -0.37
C PHE A 231 -8.08 -17.72 1.12
N MET A 232 -7.32 -16.71 1.54
CA MET A 232 -6.90 -16.58 2.94
C MET A 232 -8.12 -16.48 3.89
N ILE A 233 -9.11 -15.65 3.56
CA ILE A 233 -10.33 -15.49 4.37
C ILE A 233 -11.14 -16.78 4.43
N SER A 234 -11.22 -17.52 3.33
CA SER A 234 -12.05 -18.72 3.22
C SER A 234 -11.42 -19.97 3.84
N ARG A 235 -10.10 -20.11 3.78
CA ARG A 235 -9.39 -21.35 4.12
C ARG A 235 -8.45 -21.26 5.31
N VAL A 236 -7.91 -20.06 5.56
CA VAL A 236 -6.90 -19.89 6.60
C VAL A 236 -7.56 -19.34 7.86
N GLN A 237 -7.79 -20.20 8.84
CA GLN A 237 -8.29 -19.81 10.17
C GLN A 237 -7.15 -19.39 11.12
N MET A 238 -6.08 -18.80 10.59
CA MET A 238 -4.94 -18.42 11.41
C MET A 238 -5.29 -17.22 12.30
N LYS A 239 -5.18 -17.42 13.59
CA LYS A 239 -5.13 -16.31 14.56
C LYS A 239 -3.73 -15.70 14.50
N VAL A 240 -3.58 -14.62 13.73
CA VAL A 240 -2.31 -13.89 13.69
C VAL A 240 -2.07 -13.25 15.05
N SER A 241 -0.93 -13.56 15.68
CA SER A 241 -0.60 -12.99 16.98
C SER A 241 -0.43 -11.46 16.89
N LYS A 242 -0.71 -10.77 18.00
CA LYS A 242 -0.51 -9.32 18.10
C LYS A 242 0.93 -8.93 17.73
N THR A 243 1.89 -9.76 18.13
CA THR A 243 3.33 -9.56 17.87
C THR A 243 3.63 -9.57 16.38
N VAL A 244 3.14 -10.57 15.64
CA VAL A 244 3.37 -10.67 14.17
C VAL A 244 2.72 -9.50 13.43
N ARG A 245 1.52 -9.10 13.84
CA ARG A 245 0.84 -7.94 13.28
C ARG A 245 1.62 -6.64 13.49
N ASN A 246 2.07 -6.42 14.71
CA ASN A 246 2.86 -5.24 15.06
C ASN A 246 4.23 -5.25 14.36
N ALA A 247 4.86 -6.42 14.22
CA ALA A 247 6.11 -6.58 13.50
C ALA A 247 5.96 -6.20 12.02
N SER A 248 4.95 -6.71 11.32
CA SER A 248 4.73 -6.37 9.91
C SER A 248 4.43 -4.88 9.70
N THR A 249 3.69 -4.25 10.63
CA THR A 249 3.43 -2.82 10.60
C THR A 249 4.71 -2.01 10.77
N LEU A 250 5.56 -2.37 11.72
CA LEU A 250 6.85 -1.71 11.93
C LEU A 250 7.79 -1.86 10.74
N ILE A 251 7.93 -3.08 10.21
CA ILE A 251 8.76 -3.32 9.03
C ILE A 251 8.29 -2.42 7.88
N TYR A 252 6.97 -2.33 7.67
CA TYR A 252 6.41 -1.48 6.63
C TYR A 252 6.77 0.00 6.82
N PHE A 253 6.73 0.52 8.04
CA PHE A 253 7.01 1.93 8.28
C PHE A 253 8.49 2.23 8.48
N MET A 254 9.32 1.30 8.92
CA MET A 254 10.74 1.56 9.20
C MET A 254 11.66 1.34 8.01
N HIS A 255 11.28 0.49 7.03
CA HIS A 255 12.19 0.13 5.94
C HIS A 255 12.71 1.31 5.10
N PRO A 256 11.96 2.42 4.87
CA PRO A 256 12.52 3.51 4.08
C PRO A 256 13.65 4.27 4.80
N TRP A 257 13.60 4.33 6.14
CA TRP A 257 14.71 4.85 6.91
C TRP A 257 15.99 4.01 6.73
N ILE A 258 15.83 2.70 6.71
CA ILE A 258 16.95 1.79 6.51
C ILE A 258 17.50 1.90 5.09
N ILE A 259 16.63 2.04 4.08
CA ILE A 259 17.04 2.32 2.71
C ILE A 259 17.85 3.62 2.64
N PHE A 260 17.39 4.67 3.31
CA PHE A 260 18.09 5.95 3.36
C PHE A 260 19.48 5.81 4.02
N LEU A 261 19.56 5.11 5.16
CA LEU A 261 20.84 4.87 5.84
C LEU A 261 21.81 4.04 4.99
N VAL A 262 21.31 3.03 4.27
CA VAL A 262 22.14 2.23 3.34
C VAL A 262 22.61 3.09 2.17
N ALA A 263 21.77 3.99 1.63
CA ALA A 263 22.17 4.92 0.59
C ALA A 263 23.21 5.94 1.10
N LEU A 264 23.14 6.32 2.36
CA LEU A 264 24.12 7.21 2.99
C LEU A 264 25.53 6.56 3.06
N LEU A 265 25.63 5.25 3.27
CA LEU A 265 26.90 4.52 3.23
C LEU A 265 27.60 4.65 1.87
N GLU A 266 26.85 4.70 0.78
CA GLU A 266 27.40 4.92 -0.57
C GLU A 266 27.97 6.34 -0.73
N HIS A 267 27.35 7.32 -0.09
CA HIS A 267 27.89 8.69 -0.08
C HIS A 267 29.25 8.76 0.61
N PHE A 268 29.53 7.88 1.58
CA PHE A 268 30.83 7.74 2.24
C PHE A 268 31.80 6.80 1.50
N GLY A 269 31.52 6.45 0.24
CA GLY A 269 32.41 5.66 -0.62
C GLY A 269 32.30 4.14 -0.48
N ILE A 270 31.34 3.63 0.31
CA ILE A 270 31.11 2.20 0.43
C ILE A 270 30.14 1.76 -0.69
N VAL A 271 30.69 1.33 -1.82
CA VAL A 271 29.90 0.83 -2.95
C VAL A 271 29.38 -0.57 -2.67
N LEU A 272 28.08 -0.70 -2.49
CA LEU A 272 27.39 -1.97 -2.26
C LEU A 272 26.61 -2.37 -3.51
N ASN A 273 26.68 -3.64 -3.90
CA ASN A 273 25.81 -4.14 -4.96
C ASN A 273 24.34 -4.22 -4.48
N ALA A 274 23.39 -4.24 -5.41
CA ALA A 274 21.96 -4.16 -5.09
C ALA A 274 21.46 -5.32 -4.22
N SER A 275 22.03 -6.53 -4.38
CA SER A 275 21.67 -7.70 -3.56
C SER A 275 22.08 -7.53 -2.11
N ILE A 276 23.29 -7.00 -1.88
CA ILE A 276 23.79 -6.74 -0.53
C ILE A 276 22.94 -5.66 0.14
N LYS A 277 22.61 -4.57 -0.57
CA LYS A 277 21.70 -3.53 -0.06
C LYS A 277 20.35 -4.10 0.35
N ALA A 278 19.79 -4.96 -0.50
CA ALA A 278 18.53 -5.66 -0.21
C ALA A 278 18.66 -6.51 1.05
N GLY A 279 19.68 -7.34 1.12
CA GLY A 279 19.94 -8.21 2.28
C GLY A 279 20.09 -7.41 3.58
N ILE A 280 20.89 -6.35 3.56
CA ILE A 280 21.09 -5.46 4.71
C ILE A 280 19.76 -4.82 5.11
N THR A 281 19.01 -4.28 4.15
CA THR A 281 17.73 -3.61 4.45
C THR A 281 16.72 -4.58 5.09
N ILE A 282 16.61 -5.80 4.57
CA ILE A 282 15.71 -6.82 5.13
C ILE A 282 16.18 -7.20 6.54
N PHE A 283 17.44 -7.56 6.69
CA PHE A 283 17.99 -8.01 7.96
C PHE A 283 17.87 -6.95 9.06
N VAL A 284 18.29 -5.72 8.75
CA VAL A 284 18.24 -4.60 9.71
C VAL A 284 16.78 -4.24 10.04
N SER A 285 15.85 -4.28 9.05
CA SER A 285 14.42 -4.04 9.32
C SER A 285 13.85 -5.06 10.31
N ILE A 286 14.20 -6.32 10.16
CA ILE A 286 13.79 -7.39 11.06
C ILE A 286 14.42 -7.17 12.46
N LEU A 287 15.72 -6.94 12.52
CA LEU A 287 16.46 -6.75 13.78
C LEU A 287 15.92 -5.56 14.59
N VAL A 288 15.77 -4.39 13.94
CA VAL A 288 15.21 -3.19 14.58
C VAL A 288 13.80 -3.44 15.07
N THR A 289 12.97 -4.10 14.25
CA THR A 289 11.59 -4.44 14.63
C THR A 289 11.54 -5.32 15.88
N PHE A 290 12.32 -6.39 15.94
CA PHE A 290 12.37 -7.26 17.11
C PHE A 290 12.91 -6.54 18.36
N THR A 291 13.92 -5.68 18.19
CA THR A 291 14.47 -4.88 19.29
C THR A 291 13.41 -3.92 19.86
N VAL A 292 12.73 -3.19 18.99
CA VAL A 292 11.66 -2.25 19.39
C VAL A 292 10.51 -2.98 20.09
N LEU A 293 10.07 -4.13 19.57
CA LEU A 293 9.02 -4.93 20.21
C LEU A 293 9.44 -5.47 21.57
N LYS A 294 10.69 -5.94 21.71
CA LYS A 294 11.25 -6.42 22.98
C LYS A 294 11.32 -5.30 24.01
N MET A 295 11.81 -4.12 23.61
CA MET A 295 11.85 -2.93 24.47
C MET A 295 10.43 -2.49 24.89
N SER A 296 9.49 -2.44 23.97
CA SER A 296 8.09 -2.12 24.25
C SER A 296 7.49 -3.01 25.33
N ASN A 297 7.71 -4.31 25.22
CA ASN A 297 7.24 -5.28 26.23
C ASN A 297 7.93 -5.11 27.60
N LYS A 298 9.25 -4.85 27.60
CA LYS A 298 10.05 -4.69 28.83
C LYS A 298 9.66 -3.44 29.63
N PHE A 299 9.48 -2.31 28.92
CA PHE A 299 9.25 -1.01 29.57
C PHE A 299 7.74 -0.68 29.71
N LYS A 300 6.82 -1.60 29.32
CA LYS A 300 5.37 -1.36 29.29
C LYS A 300 5.00 -0.02 28.60
N ILE A 301 5.86 0.47 27.74
CA ILE A 301 5.64 1.71 27.01
C ILE A 301 4.55 1.39 25.97
N ASN A 302 3.37 1.95 26.19
CA ASN A 302 2.32 1.91 25.20
C ASN A 302 2.73 2.81 24.02
N TYR A 303 3.50 2.26 23.08
CA TYR A 303 3.72 2.91 21.78
C TYR A 303 2.43 2.88 20.94
N ILE A 304 1.34 3.30 21.56
CA ILE A 304 -0.02 3.31 21.00
C ILE A 304 -0.04 4.03 19.65
N CYS A 305 0.81 5.03 19.45
CA CYS A 305 0.94 5.73 18.17
C CYS A 305 1.63 4.92 17.07
N LEU A 306 2.42 3.88 17.40
CA LEU A 306 3.24 3.18 16.42
C LEU A 306 2.66 1.84 15.96
N PHE A 307 1.78 1.18 16.73
CA PHE A 307 1.44 -0.22 16.48
C PHE A 307 -0.03 -0.59 16.39
N ASP A 308 -0.90 0.00 17.19
CA ASP A 308 -2.23 -0.59 17.45
C ASP A 308 -3.33 -0.24 16.43
N TYR A 309 -3.00 0.36 15.27
CA TYR A 309 -4.01 1.10 14.52
C TYR A 309 -4.48 0.54 13.19
N LEU A 310 -3.74 -0.37 12.56
CA LEU A 310 -4.14 -0.88 11.23
C LEU A 310 -5.21 -1.97 11.29
N PHE A 311 -5.32 -2.69 12.40
CA PHE A 311 -6.30 -3.78 12.52
C PHE A 311 -7.21 -3.54 13.72
N ILE A 312 -8.51 -3.55 13.48
CA ILE A 312 -9.55 -3.47 14.49
C ILE A 312 -9.33 -4.61 15.48
N SER A 313 -8.98 -4.28 16.73
CA SER A 313 -9.06 -5.27 17.82
C SER A 313 -10.48 -5.78 17.88
N SER A 314 -10.63 -7.06 17.72
CA SER A 314 -11.87 -7.82 17.89
C SER A 314 -12.49 -7.60 19.26
#